data_26e82415ad0c1023b2a71922e301e668
#
_entry.id   26e82415ad0c1023b2a71922e301e668
#
_cell.length_a   1.000
_cell.length_b   1.000
_cell.length_c   1.000
_cell.angle_alpha   90.00
_cell.angle_beta   90.00
_cell.angle_gamma   90.00
#
_symmetry.space_group_name_H-M   'P 1'
#
loop_
_entity.id
_entity.type
_entity.pdbx_description
1 polymer ?
#
loop_
_entity_poly.entity_id
_entity_poly.type
_entity_poly.pdbx_seq_one_letter_code
_entity_poly.pdbx_strand_id
1 'polypeptide(L)'
;AVYDQRPGRSWQAELAAPVAFAAIVAAIAVADGWAWTPALALWGFMVARAVPAVLFIRARLRLDKGRPAAPGEGTPAVILSHVAALLAVAALVWAAWLPWTAVLAVGILLARAAWGLSPWRGSFSAVVLGLLETGFGLLAVLLVALAY
;
A
#
# COMPACT_ATOMS: atom_id res chain seq x y z
N ALA A 1 34.15 12.03 -1.10
CA ALA A 1 34.00 10.54 -1.10
C ALA A 1 33.52 9.96 0.23
N VAL A 2 33.11 10.77 1.22
CA VAL A 2 32.70 10.30 2.57
C VAL A 2 31.17 10.30 2.78
N TYR A 3 30.39 10.73 1.80
CA TYR A 3 28.91 10.84 1.93
C TYR A 3 28.12 9.60 1.51
N ASP A 4 28.76 8.52 1.10
CA ASP A 4 28.10 7.34 0.53
C ASP A 4 27.93 6.15 1.50
N GLN A 5 28.19 6.35 2.80
CA GLN A 5 28.09 5.29 3.82
C GLN A 5 27.02 5.52 4.88
N ARG A 6 26.00 6.32 4.60
CA ARG A 6 24.80 6.24 5.43
C ARG A 6 24.08 4.93 5.07
N PRO A 7 23.91 3.98 6.01
CA PRO A 7 23.10 2.80 5.76
C PRO A 7 21.75 3.30 5.27
N GLY A 8 21.39 2.93 4.03
CA GLY A 8 20.14 3.35 3.43
C GLY A 8 19.01 3.10 4.41
N ARG A 9 18.12 4.07 4.59
CA ARG A 9 16.94 3.98 5.45
C ARG A 9 16.35 2.59 5.29
N SER A 10 16.34 1.80 6.35
CA SER A 10 15.84 0.42 6.29
C SER A 10 14.37 0.47 5.89
N TRP A 11 13.95 -0.36 4.95
CA TRP A 11 12.55 -0.44 4.50
C TRP A 11 11.59 -0.69 5.66
N GLN A 12 12.06 -1.36 6.73
CA GLN A 12 11.28 -1.58 7.94
C GLN A 12 10.90 -0.26 8.64
N ALA A 13 11.85 0.69 8.72
CA ALA A 13 11.59 2.00 9.31
C ALA A 13 10.59 2.81 8.47
N GLU A 14 10.63 2.65 7.13
CA GLU A 14 9.68 3.31 6.23
C GLU A 14 8.29 2.68 6.29
N LEU A 15 8.16 1.41 6.65
CA LEU A 15 6.86 0.75 6.85
C LEU A 15 6.25 1.04 8.23
N ALA A 16 7.08 1.28 9.25
CA ALA A 16 6.58 1.51 10.60
C ALA A 16 5.67 2.76 10.68
N ALA A 17 6.03 3.83 10.01
CA ALA A 17 5.24 5.06 10.01
C ALA A 17 3.84 4.89 9.38
N PRO A 18 3.68 4.39 8.14
CA PRO A 18 2.36 4.15 7.55
C PRO A 18 1.49 3.19 8.37
N VAL A 19 2.07 2.16 8.97
CA VAL A 19 1.35 1.20 9.82
C VAL A 19 0.85 1.88 11.10
N ALA A 20 1.68 2.71 11.74
CA ALA A 20 1.29 3.48 12.91
C ALA A 20 0.21 4.52 12.59
N PHE A 21 0.37 5.28 11.48
CA PHE A 21 -0.64 6.26 11.06
C PHE A 21 -1.97 5.59 10.67
N ALA A 22 -1.95 4.39 10.12
CA ALA A 22 -3.16 3.63 9.83
C ALA A 22 -4.00 3.36 11.08
N ALA A 23 -3.39 3.27 12.27
CA ALA A 23 -4.10 3.05 13.53
C ALA A 23 -5.02 4.22 13.93
N ILE A 24 -4.76 5.43 13.42
CA ILE A 24 -5.61 6.61 13.66
C ILE A 24 -7.04 6.36 13.20
N VAL A 25 -7.23 5.69 12.05
CA VAL A 25 -8.56 5.38 11.51
C VAL A 25 -9.33 4.48 12.47
N ALA A 26 -8.69 3.44 13.01
CA ALA A 26 -9.32 2.57 14.01
C ALA A 26 -9.63 3.32 15.31
N ALA A 27 -8.72 4.18 15.76
CA ALA A 27 -8.93 4.98 16.97
C ALA A 27 -10.13 5.93 16.82
N ILE A 28 -10.28 6.59 15.68
CA ILE A 28 -11.42 7.46 15.37
C ILE A 28 -12.72 6.63 15.35
N ALA A 29 -12.74 5.47 14.67
CA ALA A 29 -13.92 4.62 14.60
C ALA A 29 -14.37 4.14 15.99
N VAL A 30 -13.42 3.72 16.85
CA VAL A 30 -13.73 3.33 18.23
C VAL A 30 -14.23 4.52 19.05
N ALA A 31 -13.65 5.71 18.87
CA ALA A 31 -14.11 6.92 19.56
C ALA A 31 -15.53 7.33 19.12
N ASP A 32 -15.91 7.01 17.89
CA ASP A 32 -17.27 7.21 17.34
C ASP A 32 -18.25 6.07 17.72
N GLY A 33 -17.84 5.16 18.60
CA GLY A 33 -18.69 4.09 19.14
C GLY A 33 -18.70 2.79 18.34
N TRP A 34 -17.82 2.63 17.36
CA TRP A 34 -17.72 1.37 16.62
C TRP A 34 -17.15 0.24 17.51
N ALA A 35 -17.61 -0.99 17.25
CA ALA A 35 -17.01 -2.18 17.86
C ALA A 35 -15.53 -2.31 17.43
N TRP A 36 -14.70 -2.89 18.28
CA TRP A 36 -13.28 -3.08 18.03
C TRP A 36 -12.97 -3.86 16.74
N THR A 37 -13.79 -4.87 16.42
CA THR A 37 -13.54 -5.74 15.27
C THR A 37 -13.60 -5.02 13.94
N PRO A 38 -14.67 -4.30 13.57
CA PRO A 38 -14.69 -3.52 12.32
C PRO A 38 -13.69 -2.36 12.35
N ALA A 39 -13.43 -1.73 13.49
CA ALA A 39 -12.40 -0.70 13.60
C ALA A 39 -11.00 -1.23 13.29
N LEU A 40 -10.65 -2.40 13.83
CA LEU A 40 -9.38 -3.07 13.52
C LEU A 40 -9.33 -3.58 12.07
N ALA A 41 -10.47 -3.97 11.48
CA ALA A 41 -10.52 -4.31 10.07
C ALA A 41 -10.23 -3.11 9.17
N LEU A 42 -10.69 -1.90 9.51
CA LEU A 42 -10.31 -0.66 8.82
C LEU A 42 -8.81 -0.38 8.93
N TRP A 43 -8.21 -0.55 10.11
CA TRP A 43 -6.77 -0.48 10.26
C TRP A 43 -6.05 -1.49 9.36
N GLY A 44 -6.50 -2.75 9.37
CA GLY A 44 -5.97 -3.81 8.50
C GLY A 44 -6.03 -3.45 7.02
N PHE A 45 -7.15 -2.87 6.55
CA PHE A 45 -7.31 -2.36 5.20
C PHE A 45 -6.30 -1.25 4.89
N MET A 46 -6.13 -0.29 5.78
CA MET A 46 -5.16 0.81 5.60
C MET A 46 -3.72 0.31 5.54
N VAL A 47 -3.37 -0.69 6.34
CA VAL A 47 -2.05 -1.35 6.30
C VAL A 47 -1.89 -2.13 4.98
N ALA A 48 -2.90 -2.92 4.58
CA ALA A 48 -2.91 -3.68 3.34
C ALA A 48 -2.77 -2.79 2.09
N ARG A 49 -3.23 -1.54 2.16
CA ARG A 49 -3.02 -0.53 1.12
C ARG A 49 -1.61 0.07 1.17
N ALA A 50 -1.15 0.45 2.36
CA ALA A 50 0.06 1.26 2.52
C ALA A 50 1.36 0.46 2.33
N VAL A 51 1.44 -0.75 2.88
CA VAL A 51 2.66 -1.57 2.84
C VAL A 51 3.06 -1.93 1.40
N PRO A 52 2.17 -2.50 0.56
CA PRO A 52 2.51 -2.78 -0.83
C PRO A 52 2.82 -1.53 -1.65
N ALA A 53 2.17 -0.39 -1.36
CA ALA A 53 2.42 0.88 -2.06
C ALA A 53 3.85 1.38 -1.82
N VAL A 54 4.36 1.32 -0.58
CA VAL A 54 5.76 1.67 -0.27
C VAL A 54 6.72 0.77 -1.03
N LEU A 55 6.51 -0.54 -1.01
CA LEU A 55 7.35 -1.50 -1.75
C LEU A 55 7.31 -1.24 -3.26
N PHE A 56 6.12 -0.94 -3.80
CA PHE A 56 5.96 -0.58 -5.21
C PHE A 56 6.77 0.65 -5.60
N ILE A 57 6.64 1.76 -4.85
CA ILE A 57 7.38 3.00 -5.14
C ILE A 57 8.89 2.76 -5.11
N ARG A 58 9.38 2.02 -4.11
CA ARG A 58 10.81 1.70 -4.00
C ARG A 58 11.30 0.89 -5.20
N ALA A 59 10.60 -0.19 -5.56
CA ALA A 59 10.93 -1.01 -6.72
C ALA A 59 10.87 -0.19 -8.02
N ARG A 60 9.83 0.62 -8.19
CA ARG A 60 9.63 1.46 -9.35
C ARG A 60 10.75 2.47 -9.54
N LEU A 61 11.11 3.22 -8.50
CA LEU A 61 12.20 4.21 -8.56
C LEU A 61 13.56 3.56 -8.84
N ARG A 62 13.79 2.33 -8.37
CA ARG A 62 15.01 1.57 -8.71
C ARG A 62 15.05 1.18 -10.17
N LEU A 63 13.92 0.65 -10.69
CA LEU A 63 13.78 0.29 -12.09
C LEU A 63 14.00 1.49 -13.02
N ASP A 64 13.42 2.65 -12.70
CA ASP A 64 13.54 3.87 -13.50
C ASP A 64 14.99 4.42 -13.49
N LYS A 65 15.76 4.14 -12.42
CA LYS A 65 17.17 4.51 -12.31
C LYS A 65 18.14 3.42 -12.80
N GLY A 66 17.65 2.32 -13.37
CA GLY A 66 18.47 1.20 -13.80
C GLY A 66 19.26 0.51 -12.67
N ARG A 67 18.79 0.62 -11.43
CA ARG A 67 19.44 0.03 -10.27
C ARG A 67 18.92 -1.38 -10.01
N PRO A 68 19.81 -2.33 -9.58
CA PRO A 68 19.36 -3.67 -9.22
C PRO A 68 18.36 -3.63 -8.05
N ALA A 69 17.47 -4.61 -8.03
CA ALA A 69 16.56 -4.80 -6.91
C ALA A 69 17.33 -5.12 -5.62
N ALA A 70 16.97 -4.49 -4.51
CA ALA A 70 17.46 -4.92 -3.21
C ALA A 70 16.75 -6.23 -2.78
N PRO A 71 17.35 -7.02 -1.88
CA PRO A 71 16.70 -8.21 -1.33
C PRO A 71 15.31 -7.89 -0.79
N GLY A 72 14.29 -8.63 -1.25
CA GLY A 72 12.90 -8.40 -0.85
C GLY A 72 12.20 -7.19 -1.48
N GLU A 73 12.83 -6.45 -2.40
CA GLU A 73 12.26 -5.27 -3.06
C GLU A 73 12.12 -5.43 -4.58
N GLY A 74 12.28 -6.63 -5.11
CA GLY A 74 12.09 -6.92 -6.55
C GLY A 74 10.61 -6.99 -6.95
N THR A 75 10.36 -6.96 -8.27
CA THR A 75 9.01 -7.09 -8.83
C THR A 75 8.20 -8.26 -8.25
N PRO A 76 8.76 -9.48 -8.09
CA PRO A 76 8.01 -10.58 -7.49
C PRO A 76 7.57 -10.30 -6.05
N ALA A 77 8.44 -9.69 -5.23
CA ALA A 77 8.12 -9.37 -3.84
C ALA A 77 7.01 -8.33 -3.75
N VAL A 78 7.02 -7.31 -4.63
CA VAL A 78 5.95 -6.31 -4.70
C VAL A 78 4.63 -6.95 -5.11
N ILE A 79 4.60 -7.77 -6.15
CA ILE A 79 3.37 -8.45 -6.58
C ILE A 79 2.85 -9.37 -5.49
N LEU A 80 3.73 -10.16 -4.86
CA LEU A 80 3.36 -11.04 -3.75
C LEU A 80 2.75 -10.26 -2.56
N SER A 81 3.33 -9.10 -2.23
CA SER A 81 2.77 -8.24 -1.16
C SER A 81 1.37 -7.71 -1.48
N HIS A 82 1.10 -7.35 -2.75
CA HIS A 82 -0.24 -6.93 -3.18
C HIS A 82 -1.23 -8.10 -3.19
N VAL A 83 -0.80 -9.29 -3.61
CA VAL A 83 -1.64 -10.50 -3.57
C VAL A 83 -1.96 -10.87 -2.12
N ALA A 84 -0.98 -10.85 -1.23
CA ALA A 84 -1.20 -11.10 0.19
C ALA A 84 -2.18 -10.08 0.81
N ALA A 85 -2.04 -8.79 0.47
CA ALA A 85 -2.96 -7.74 0.88
C ALA A 85 -4.39 -7.99 0.36
N LEU A 86 -4.53 -8.39 -0.91
CA LEU A 86 -5.83 -8.72 -1.51
C LEU A 86 -6.49 -9.90 -0.79
N LEU A 87 -5.73 -10.96 -0.51
CA LEU A 87 -6.25 -12.13 0.21
C LEU A 87 -6.65 -11.79 1.65
N ALA A 88 -5.84 -10.98 2.35
CA ALA A 88 -6.17 -10.52 3.70
C ALA A 88 -7.44 -9.68 3.72
N VAL A 89 -7.59 -8.72 2.80
CA VAL A 89 -8.81 -7.89 2.70
C VAL A 89 -10.01 -8.73 2.28
N ALA A 90 -9.85 -9.68 1.36
CA ALA A 90 -10.92 -10.60 0.98
C ALA A 90 -11.41 -11.44 2.19
N ALA A 91 -10.50 -11.89 3.05
CA ALA A 91 -10.86 -12.59 4.28
C ALA A 91 -11.65 -11.68 5.26
N LEU A 92 -11.28 -10.40 5.39
CA LEU A 92 -12.01 -9.43 6.21
C LEU A 92 -13.41 -9.13 5.65
N VAL A 93 -13.55 -9.09 4.32
CA VAL A 93 -14.85 -8.95 3.65
C VAL A 93 -15.69 -10.20 3.81
N TRP A 94 -15.10 -11.40 3.68
CA TRP A 94 -15.77 -12.67 3.95
C TRP A 94 -16.31 -12.76 5.38
N ALA A 95 -15.54 -12.23 6.35
CA ALA A 95 -15.96 -12.14 7.75
C ALA A 95 -17.02 -11.04 8.01
N ALA A 96 -17.49 -10.33 6.99
CA ALA A 96 -18.42 -9.19 7.05
C ALA A 96 -17.92 -8.00 7.92
N TRP A 97 -16.60 -7.83 8.04
CA TRP A 97 -15.98 -6.71 8.76
C TRP A 97 -15.62 -5.54 7.88
N LEU A 98 -15.56 -5.75 6.56
CA LEU A 98 -15.33 -4.71 5.56
C LEU A 98 -16.35 -4.82 4.43
N PRO A 99 -16.69 -3.71 3.75
CA PRO A 99 -17.52 -3.74 2.55
C PRO A 99 -16.76 -4.37 1.37
N TRP A 100 -17.48 -4.97 0.42
CA TRP A 100 -16.91 -5.61 -0.75
C TRP A 100 -16.04 -4.67 -1.61
N THR A 101 -16.31 -3.35 -1.57
CA THR A 101 -15.54 -2.31 -2.23
C THR A 101 -14.09 -2.26 -1.79
N ALA A 102 -13.77 -2.78 -0.59
CA ALA A 102 -12.40 -2.91 -0.12
C ALA A 102 -11.58 -3.87 -0.99
N VAL A 103 -12.17 -4.98 -1.44
CA VAL A 103 -11.53 -5.93 -2.37
C VAL A 103 -11.30 -5.27 -3.72
N LEU A 104 -12.29 -4.53 -4.23
CA LEU A 104 -12.16 -3.76 -5.46
C LEU A 104 -11.01 -2.73 -5.36
N ALA A 105 -10.94 -2.00 -4.26
CA ALA A 105 -9.90 -1.00 -4.02
C ALA A 105 -8.49 -1.61 -4.06
N VAL A 106 -8.25 -2.71 -3.33
CA VAL A 106 -6.95 -3.39 -3.32
C VAL A 106 -6.66 -4.07 -4.67
N GLY A 107 -7.68 -4.58 -5.35
CA GLY A 107 -7.57 -5.13 -6.71
C GLY A 107 -7.07 -4.09 -7.72
N ILE A 108 -7.60 -2.86 -7.67
CA ILE A 108 -7.13 -1.73 -8.50
C ILE A 108 -5.66 -1.43 -8.20
N LEU A 109 -5.24 -1.44 -6.92
CA LEU A 109 -3.85 -1.21 -6.55
C LEU A 109 -2.91 -2.31 -7.06
N LEU A 110 -3.35 -3.58 -7.03
CA LEU A 110 -2.61 -4.70 -7.61
C LEU A 110 -2.47 -4.54 -9.14
N ALA A 111 -3.57 -4.24 -9.85
CA ALA A 111 -3.55 -4.02 -11.29
C ALA A 111 -2.60 -2.87 -11.68
N ARG A 112 -2.65 -1.76 -10.95
CA ARG A 112 -1.72 -0.64 -11.10
C ARG A 112 -0.26 -1.07 -10.85
N ALA A 113 0.01 -1.85 -9.80
CA ALA A 113 1.36 -2.32 -9.51
C ALA A 113 1.89 -3.24 -10.62
N ALA A 114 1.06 -4.17 -11.12
CA ALA A 114 1.41 -5.04 -12.22
C ALA A 114 1.74 -4.24 -13.49
N TRP A 115 0.89 -3.26 -13.85
CA TRP A 115 1.17 -2.36 -14.97
C TRP A 115 2.44 -1.54 -14.75
N GLY A 116 2.57 -0.89 -13.58
CA GLY A 116 3.68 -0.01 -13.26
C GLY A 116 5.05 -0.70 -13.19
N LEU A 117 5.11 -2.01 -12.99
CA LEU A 117 6.34 -2.80 -13.00
C LEU A 117 6.55 -3.57 -14.31
N SER A 118 5.61 -3.46 -15.25
CA SER A 118 5.69 -4.12 -16.55
C SER A 118 6.71 -3.47 -17.49
N PRO A 119 7.12 -4.15 -18.57
CA PRO A 119 7.97 -3.55 -19.63
C PRO A 119 7.31 -2.37 -20.34
N TRP A 120 5.97 -2.31 -20.38
CA TRP A 120 5.20 -1.24 -21.04
C TRP A 120 4.97 0.00 -20.16
N ARG A 121 5.59 0.04 -18.96
CA ARG A 121 5.47 1.19 -18.07
C ARG A 121 6.01 2.46 -18.73
N GLY A 122 5.28 3.57 -18.63
CA GLY A 122 5.80 4.91 -19.00
C GLY A 122 6.88 5.37 -17.99
N SER A 123 7.78 6.25 -18.40
CA SER A 123 8.70 6.93 -17.46
C SER A 123 8.01 8.12 -16.82
N PHE A 124 8.02 8.20 -15.50
CA PHE A 124 7.47 9.32 -14.75
C PHE A 124 8.53 9.90 -13.81
N SER A 125 8.46 11.21 -13.57
CA SER A 125 9.25 11.81 -12.50
C SER A 125 8.78 11.28 -11.12
N ALA A 126 9.66 11.32 -10.12
CA ALA A 126 9.31 10.88 -8.77
C ALA A 126 8.13 11.67 -8.19
N VAL A 127 7.98 12.95 -8.56
CA VAL A 127 6.86 13.80 -8.14
C VAL A 127 5.55 13.31 -8.74
N VAL A 128 5.52 13.05 -10.04
CA VAL A 128 4.32 12.52 -10.74
C VAL A 128 3.94 11.15 -10.17
N LEU A 129 4.92 10.29 -9.93
CA LEU A 129 4.67 8.99 -9.31
C LEU A 129 4.04 9.14 -7.91
N GLY A 130 4.56 10.05 -7.09
CA GLY A 130 3.99 10.35 -5.77
C GLY A 130 2.56 10.89 -5.83
N LEU A 131 2.25 11.78 -6.79
CA LEU A 131 0.90 12.30 -7.00
C LEU A 131 -0.08 11.20 -7.45
N LEU A 132 0.34 10.32 -8.35
CA LEU A 132 -0.45 9.16 -8.76
C LEU A 132 -0.74 8.23 -7.58
N GLU A 133 0.26 7.96 -6.73
CA GLU A 133 0.08 7.16 -5.52
C GLU A 133 -0.92 7.79 -4.54
N THR A 134 -0.84 9.10 -4.35
CA THR A 134 -1.80 9.83 -3.52
C THR A 134 -3.21 9.72 -4.10
N GLY A 135 -3.35 9.88 -5.42
CA GLY A 135 -4.63 9.72 -6.11
C GLY A 135 -5.24 8.33 -5.97
N PHE A 136 -4.45 7.28 -6.24
CA PHE A 136 -4.91 5.89 -6.03
C PHE A 136 -5.21 5.59 -4.56
N GLY A 137 -4.41 6.15 -3.66
CA GLY A 137 -4.65 6.03 -2.22
C GLY A 137 -5.96 6.67 -1.79
N LEU A 138 -6.25 7.87 -2.27
CA LEU A 138 -7.51 8.57 -2.00
C LEU A 138 -8.70 7.81 -2.61
N LEU A 139 -8.58 7.35 -3.86
CA LEU A 139 -9.61 6.53 -4.50
C LEU A 139 -9.94 5.28 -3.68
N ALA A 140 -8.92 4.57 -3.19
CA ALA A 140 -9.13 3.38 -2.38
C ALA A 140 -9.87 3.69 -1.07
N VAL A 141 -9.54 4.80 -0.41
CA VAL A 141 -10.23 5.25 0.81
C VAL A 141 -11.67 5.62 0.50
N LEU A 142 -11.91 6.38 -0.57
CA LEU A 142 -13.26 6.80 -0.96
C LEU A 142 -14.16 5.61 -1.32
N LEU A 143 -13.63 4.61 -2.04
CA LEU A 143 -14.39 3.39 -2.37
C LEU A 143 -14.87 2.63 -1.13
N VAL A 144 -14.10 2.65 -0.06
CA VAL A 144 -14.49 2.01 1.20
C VAL A 144 -15.41 2.93 2.00
N ALA A 145 -15.07 4.22 2.13
CA ALA A 145 -15.86 5.17 2.92
C ALA A 145 -17.28 5.36 2.41
N LEU A 146 -17.49 5.34 1.08
CA LEU A 146 -18.82 5.49 0.47
C LEU A 146 -19.69 4.22 0.57
N ALA A 147 -19.13 3.11 1.06
CA ALA A 147 -19.84 1.84 1.21
C ALA A 147 -20.28 1.57 2.66
N TYR A 148 -19.94 2.46 3.58
CA TYR A 148 -20.45 2.49 4.95
C TYR A 148 -21.63 3.45 5.07
#